data_bb4332cee433e6af4605858cf5e5446e
#
_entry.id   bb4332cee433e6af4605858cf5e5446e
#
_cell.length_a   1.000
_cell.length_b   1.000
_cell.length_c   1.000
_cell.angle_alpha   90.00
_cell.angle_beta   90.00
_cell.angle_gamma   90.00
#
_symmetry.space_group_name_H-M   'P 1'
#
loop_
_entity.id
_entity.type
_entity.pdbx_description
1 polymer ?
#
loop_
_entity_poly.entity_id
_entity_poly.type
_entity_poly.pdbx_seq_one_letter_code
_entity_poly.pdbx_strand_id
1 'polypeptide(L)'
;MCGRFTLFTDIEEIKERFDIQRSFDEEYQFSYNIAPSQSVLSVINDGVMNRLGYLRWGLIPFWAKDEKAGYKMINARAETIAEKASFRNAYKKKRCLIIADSFYEWKKTPERKIPMRIKLKNHAPFGMAGLWESWKSPEGISIYSCSVITTVPNELMTSIHDRMPVILKPEDEKDWLNPSINDPAYLQQYLKSFDSEQMEAFEVSTDVNSTKNNTPNLIQQIC
;
A
#
# COMPACT_ATOMS: atom_id res chain seq x y z
N MET A 1 -6.41 10.42 -2.30
CA MET A 1 -6.02 9.33 -1.37
C MET A 1 -5.74 8.10 -2.22
N CYS A 2 -4.59 7.44 -2.00
CA CYS A 2 -4.23 6.24 -2.78
C CYS A 2 -5.31 5.16 -2.61
N GLY A 3 -6.06 4.92 -3.65
CA GLY A 3 -7.19 3.98 -3.68
C GLY A 3 -7.12 2.99 -4.83
N ARG A 4 -6.01 2.97 -5.57
CA ARG A 4 -5.80 2.09 -6.71
C ARG A 4 -4.32 1.90 -7.00
N PHE A 5 -3.86 0.68 -7.23
CA PHE A 5 -2.48 0.40 -7.60
C PHE A 5 -2.33 -0.86 -8.46
N THR A 6 -1.13 -1.17 -8.90
CA THR A 6 -0.81 -2.33 -9.72
C THR A 6 0.24 -3.20 -9.07
N LEU A 7 0.18 -4.50 -9.34
CA LEU A 7 1.27 -5.42 -9.07
C LEU A 7 1.29 -6.52 -10.13
N PHE A 8 2.32 -6.53 -10.96
CA PHE A 8 2.53 -7.48 -12.05
C PHE A 8 4.01 -7.87 -12.22
N THR A 9 4.86 -7.56 -11.24
CA THR A 9 6.22 -8.09 -11.13
C THR A 9 6.15 -9.58 -10.80
N ASP A 10 7.06 -10.38 -11.36
CA ASP A 10 7.15 -11.81 -11.10
C ASP A 10 7.35 -12.12 -9.62
N ILE A 11 6.78 -13.25 -9.16
CA ILE A 11 6.79 -13.61 -7.74
C ILE A 11 8.20 -13.90 -7.22
N GLU A 12 9.07 -14.47 -8.04
CA GLU A 12 10.45 -14.77 -7.63
C GLU A 12 11.28 -13.47 -7.51
N GLU A 13 11.07 -12.51 -8.41
CA GLU A 13 11.65 -11.16 -8.30
C GLU A 13 11.19 -10.46 -7.02
N ILE A 14 9.89 -10.56 -6.69
CA ILE A 14 9.35 -10.03 -5.43
C ILE A 14 10.01 -10.68 -4.22
N LYS A 15 10.16 -11.99 -4.21
CA LYS A 15 10.81 -12.72 -3.11
C LYS A 15 12.25 -12.30 -2.91
N GLU A 16 13.01 -12.16 -3.98
CA GLU A 16 14.40 -11.69 -3.95
C GLU A 16 14.47 -10.23 -3.46
N ARG A 17 13.69 -9.33 -4.07
CA ARG A 17 13.69 -7.90 -3.76
C ARG A 17 13.36 -7.58 -2.29
N PHE A 18 12.44 -8.32 -1.68
CA PHE A 18 11.98 -8.07 -0.32
C PHE A 18 12.54 -9.05 0.71
N ASP A 19 13.58 -9.81 0.35
CA ASP A 19 14.26 -10.79 1.23
C ASP A 19 13.24 -11.70 1.95
N ILE A 20 12.46 -12.45 1.17
CA ILE A 20 11.38 -13.31 1.68
C ILE A 20 11.90 -14.70 2.03
N GLN A 21 11.81 -15.08 3.30
CA GLN A 21 12.20 -16.40 3.77
C GLN A 21 11.02 -17.38 3.82
N ARG A 22 9.79 -16.86 3.88
CA ARG A 22 8.58 -17.70 3.88
C ARG A 22 7.47 -17.06 3.05
N SER A 23 6.91 -17.82 2.13
CA SER A 23 5.78 -17.42 1.29
C SER A 23 4.58 -18.34 1.51
N PHE A 24 3.43 -17.92 0.99
CA PHE A 24 2.19 -18.70 0.92
C PHE A 24 2.23 -19.70 -0.24
N ASP A 25 1.31 -20.66 -0.22
CA ASP A 25 1.17 -21.70 -1.26
C ASP A 25 0.07 -21.36 -2.30
N GLU A 26 -0.53 -20.15 -2.21
CA GLU A 26 -1.58 -19.71 -3.13
C GLU A 26 -0.99 -19.22 -4.45
N GLU A 27 -1.75 -19.36 -5.53
CA GLU A 27 -1.35 -18.86 -6.85
C GLU A 27 -1.33 -17.33 -6.87
N TYR A 28 -0.17 -16.75 -7.21
CA TYR A 28 -0.02 -15.31 -7.42
C TYR A 28 -0.46 -14.94 -8.84
N GLN A 29 -1.32 -13.93 -8.96
CA GLN A 29 -1.79 -13.43 -10.25
C GLN A 29 -1.45 -11.95 -10.42
N PHE A 30 -1.03 -11.58 -11.62
CA PHE A 30 -0.79 -10.20 -11.98
C PHE A 30 -2.08 -9.39 -11.89
N SER A 31 -1.96 -8.20 -11.34
CA SER A 31 -3.09 -7.28 -11.27
C SER A 31 -2.69 -5.87 -11.69
N TYR A 32 -3.41 -5.37 -12.67
CA TYR A 32 -3.23 -4.03 -13.23
C TYR A 32 -4.19 -3.00 -12.64
N ASN A 33 -5.05 -3.40 -11.69
CA ASN A 33 -6.11 -2.54 -11.17
C ASN A 33 -6.62 -2.96 -9.80
N ILE A 34 -5.72 -3.05 -8.83
CA ILE A 34 -6.04 -3.43 -7.45
C ILE A 34 -6.81 -2.32 -6.76
N ALA A 35 -7.93 -2.67 -6.14
CA ALA A 35 -8.87 -1.75 -5.48
C ALA A 35 -9.10 -2.14 -4.00
N PRO A 36 -9.62 -1.21 -3.17
CA PRO A 36 -10.00 -1.50 -1.80
C PRO A 36 -10.91 -2.72 -1.66
N SER A 37 -10.80 -3.41 -0.54
CA SER A 37 -11.48 -4.67 -0.18
C SER A 37 -10.93 -5.92 -0.86
N GLN A 38 -10.04 -5.79 -1.83
CA GLN A 38 -9.32 -6.93 -2.40
C GLN A 38 -8.18 -7.38 -1.49
N SER A 39 -7.73 -8.63 -1.67
CA SER A 39 -6.51 -9.15 -1.07
C SER A 39 -5.29 -8.58 -1.79
N VAL A 40 -4.35 -8.04 -1.03
CA VAL A 40 -3.14 -7.38 -1.54
C VAL A 40 -1.90 -8.09 -1.02
N LEU A 41 -0.93 -8.29 -1.90
CA LEU A 41 0.32 -8.93 -1.56
C LEU A 41 1.14 -8.02 -0.64
N SER A 42 1.57 -8.57 0.48
CA SER A 42 2.19 -7.79 1.55
C SER A 42 3.30 -8.57 2.23
N VAL A 43 4.28 -7.83 2.76
CA VAL A 43 5.34 -8.37 3.60
C VAL A 43 5.11 -7.95 5.04
N ILE A 44 5.18 -8.91 5.95
CA ILE A 44 5.27 -8.70 7.39
C ILE A 44 6.55 -9.34 7.94
N ASN A 45 7.03 -8.86 9.09
CA ASN A 45 8.10 -9.54 9.82
C ASN A 45 7.55 -10.01 11.17
N ASP A 46 7.81 -11.27 11.51
CA ASP A 46 7.34 -11.89 12.76
C ASP A 46 8.35 -11.79 13.92
N GLY A 47 9.41 -11.00 13.72
CA GLY A 47 10.54 -10.86 14.66
C GLY A 47 11.71 -11.78 14.33
N VAL A 48 11.55 -12.70 13.38
CA VAL A 48 12.57 -13.65 12.94
C VAL A 48 12.85 -13.53 11.45
N MET A 49 11.79 -13.50 10.63
CA MET A 49 11.90 -13.52 9.17
C MET A 49 10.80 -12.72 8.47
N ASN A 50 11.07 -12.34 7.23
CA ASN A 50 10.07 -11.74 6.36
C ASN A 50 9.16 -12.81 5.79
N ARG A 51 7.86 -12.58 5.92
CA ARG A 51 6.80 -13.43 5.40
C ARG A 51 5.99 -12.70 4.36
N LEU A 52 5.84 -13.31 3.20
CA LEU A 52 4.98 -12.84 2.13
C LEU A 52 3.60 -13.49 2.27
N GLY A 53 2.55 -12.70 2.10
CA GLY A 53 1.18 -13.21 2.16
C GLY A 53 0.16 -12.16 1.75
N TYR A 54 -1.11 -12.55 1.78
CA TYR A 54 -2.21 -11.65 1.43
C TYR A 54 -2.85 -11.02 2.66
N LEU A 55 -3.11 -9.71 2.57
CA LEU A 55 -3.90 -8.94 3.53
C LEU A 55 -5.08 -8.30 2.81
N ARG A 56 -6.28 -8.29 3.41
CA ARG A 56 -7.43 -7.57 2.87
C ARG A 56 -7.21 -6.06 2.99
N TRP A 57 -7.29 -5.33 1.90
CA TRP A 57 -7.12 -3.87 1.91
C TRP A 57 -8.35 -3.16 2.47
N GLY A 58 -8.20 -2.59 3.62
CA GLY A 58 -9.22 -1.98 4.46
C GLY A 58 -9.11 -2.55 5.88
N LEU A 59 -8.26 -1.91 6.71
CA LEU A 59 -7.92 -2.37 8.05
C LEU A 59 -9.16 -2.46 8.95
N ILE A 60 -9.38 -3.62 9.54
CA ILE A 60 -10.43 -3.85 10.52
C ILE A 60 -9.76 -3.82 11.90
N PRO A 61 -10.03 -2.81 12.75
CA PRO A 61 -9.47 -2.79 14.09
C PRO A 61 -9.88 -4.03 14.88
N PHE A 62 -8.98 -4.59 15.68
CA PHE A 62 -9.27 -5.83 16.45
C PHE A 62 -10.50 -5.74 17.36
N TRP A 63 -10.88 -4.53 17.76
CA TRP A 63 -12.04 -4.24 18.61
C TRP A 63 -13.33 -3.90 17.82
N ALA A 64 -13.26 -3.89 16.49
CA ALA A 64 -14.44 -3.57 15.66
C ALA A 64 -15.55 -4.63 15.84
N LYS A 65 -16.78 -4.18 15.85
CA LYS A 65 -17.96 -5.06 15.95
C LYS A 65 -18.34 -5.70 14.62
N ASP A 66 -17.94 -5.07 13.50
CA ASP A 66 -18.30 -5.46 12.15
C ASP A 66 -17.12 -5.24 11.20
N GLU A 67 -16.92 -6.15 10.27
CA GLU A 67 -15.88 -6.06 9.23
C GLU A 67 -16.02 -4.84 8.31
N LYS A 68 -17.23 -4.27 8.20
CA LYS A 68 -17.53 -3.06 7.42
C LYS A 68 -16.72 -1.85 7.88
N ALA A 69 -16.20 -1.86 9.11
CA ALA A 69 -15.25 -0.84 9.59
C ALA A 69 -14.07 -0.66 8.64
N GLY A 70 -13.60 -1.75 8.01
CA GLY A 70 -12.50 -1.75 7.06
C GLY A 70 -12.74 -0.88 5.82
N TYR A 71 -13.95 -0.74 5.34
CA TYR A 71 -14.24 0.05 4.12
C TYR A 71 -13.83 1.53 4.23
N LYS A 72 -13.77 2.06 5.43
CA LYS A 72 -13.36 3.44 5.71
C LYS A 72 -11.89 3.58 6.10
N MET A 73 -11.17 2.46 6.23
CA MET A 73 -9.80 2.41 6.75
C MET A 73 -8.81 1.86 5.72
N ILE A 74 -8.99 2.22 4.46
CA ILE A 74 -8.07 1.87 3.37
C ILE A 74 -6.76 2.65 3.45
N ASN A 75 -6.79 3.85 4.07
CA ASN A 75 -5.62 4.69 4.26
C ASN A 75 -5.52 5.20 5.71
N ALA A 76 -4.29 5.30 6.22
CA ALA A 76 -3.92 5.93 7.47
C ALA A 76 -3.04 7.16 7.20
N ARG A 77 -3.34 8.32 7.81
CA ARG A 77 -2.53 9.53 7.64
C ARG A 77 -1.31 9.50 8.54
N ALA A 78 -0.12 9.68 7.99
CA ALA A 78 1.15 9.73 8.71
C ALA A 78 1.14 10.71 9.89
N GLU A 79 0.47 11.84 9.74
CA GLU A 79 0.44 12.93 10.72
C GLU A 79 -0.35 12.58 11.99
N THR A 80 -1.28 11.63 11.92
CA THR A 80 -2.18 11.31 13.04
C THR A 80 -2.18 9.83 13.41
N ILE A 81 -1.33 9.03 12.76
CA ILE A 81 -1.30 7.57 12.90
C ILE A 81 -0.99 7.12 14.33
N ALA A 82 -0.13 7.85 15.04
CA ALA A 82 0.26 7.55 16.42
C ALA A 82 -0.85 7.85 17.43
N GLU A 83 -1.83 8.70 17.09
CA GLU A 83 -2.89 9.17 17.97
C GLU A 83 -4.20 8.41 17.77
N LYS A 84 -4.53 8.08 16.54
CA LYS A 84 -5.81 7.45 16.16
C LYS A 84 -5.95 6.06 16.79
N ALA A 85 -7.02 5.83 17.54
CA ALA A 85 -7.31 4.57 18.21
C ALA A 85 -7.29 3.35 17.26
N SER A 86 -7.69 3.55 16.00
CA SER A 86 -7.71 2.50 14.98
C SER A 86 -6.31 2.08 14.50
N PHE A 87 -5.29 2.94 14.66
CA PHE A 87 -3.97 2.73 14.06
C PHE A 87 -2.82 2.68 15.06
N ARG A 88 -2.90 3.40 16.18
CA ARG A 88 -1.80 3.58 17.13
C ARG A 88 -1.15 2.29 17.64
N ASN A 89 -1.94 1.22 17.83
CA ASN A 89 -1.42 -0.06 18.29
C ASN A 89 -0.72 -0.82 17.16
N ALA A 90 -1.33 -0.83 15.96
CA ALA A 90 -0.74 -1.44 14.77
C ALA A 90 0.55 -0.70 14.36
N TYR A 91 0.58 0.62 14.46
CA TYR A 91 1.76 1.44 14.18
C TYR A 91 2.98 1.03 15.02
N LYS A 92 2.78 0.69 16.27
CA LYS A 92 3.86 0.24 17.16
C LYS A 92 4.36 -1.18 16.86
N LYS A 93 3.48 -2.10 16.42
CA LYS A 93 3.79 -3.54 16.45
C LYS A 93 3.40 -4.34 15.19
N LYS A 94 2.53 -3.81 14.35
CA LYS A 94 1.94 -4.54 13.21
C LYS A 94 2.07 -3.71 11.92
N ARG A 95 3.31 -3.47 11.53
CA ARG A 95 3.66 -2.79 10.30
C ARG A 95 3.87 -3.81 9.19
N CYS A 96 3.58 -3.41 7.96
CA CYS A 96 3.78 -4.21 6.77
C CYS A 96 4.30 -3.34 5.63
N LEU A 97 4.74 -3.99 4.56
CA LEU A 97 4.88 -3.40 3.24
C LEU A 97 3.76 -3.92 2.36
N ILE A 98 3.06 -3.05 1.67
CA ILE A 98 2.13 -3.40 0.61
C ILE A 98 2.88 -3.24 -0.70
N ILE A 99 3.05 -4.32 -1.45
CA ILE A 99 3.91 -4.34 -2.64
C ILE A 99 3.13 -3.77 -3.83
N ALA A 100 3.79 -2.91 -4.60
CA ALA A 100 3.22 -2.31 -5.80
C ALA A 100 4.30 -2.02 -6.86
N ASP A 101 3.90 -2.02 -8.15
CA ASP A 101 4.72 -1.53 -9.26
C ASP A 101 4.41 -0.09 -9.62
N SER A 102 3.19 0.33 -9.37
CA SER A 102 2.71 1.70 -9.59
C SER A 102 1.41 1.92 -8.84
N PHE A 103 0.99 3.17 -8.70
CA PHE A 103 -0.32 3.52 -8.20
C PHE A 103 -1.01 4.51 -9.13
N TYR A 104 -2.33 4.64 -8.97
CA TYR A 104 -3.13 5.60 -9.72
C TYR A 104 -3.67 6.69 -8.81
N GLU A 105 -3.69 7.90 -9.33
CA GLU A 105 -4.41 9.04 -8.76
C GLU A 105 -5.11 9.82 -9.88
N TRP A 106 -6.14 10.57 -9.51
CA TRP A 106 -6.96 11.31 -10.46
C TRP A 106 -6.69 12.79 -10.35
N LYS A 107 -5.96 13.31 -11.34
CA LYS A 107 -5.73 14.74 -11.49
C LYS A 107 -7.05 15.44 -11.79
N LYS A 108 -7.42 16.40 -10.95
CA LYS A 108 -8.63 17.20 -11.16
C LYS A 108 -8.32 18.37 -12.09
N THR A 109 -9.09 18.49 -13.16
CA THR A 109 -9.15 19.69 -14.00
C THR A 109 -10.55 20.29 -13.92
N PRO A 110 -10.78 21.53 -14.42
CA PRO A 110 -12.12 22.11 -14.47
C PRO A 110 -13.13 21.24 -15.23
N GLU A 111 -12.68 20.52 -16.26
CA GLU A 111 -13.55 19.76 -17.18
C GLU A 111 -13.75 18.31 -16.72
N ARG A 112 -12.69 17.68 -16.19
CA ARG A 112 -12.73 16.23 -15.89
C ARG A 112 -11.69 15.79 -14.85
N LYS A 113 -11.81 14.55 -14.42
CA LYS A 113 -10.76 13.84 -13.67
C LYS A 113 -9.95 12.99 -14.65
N ILE A 114 -8.64 13.18 -14.63
CA ILE A 114 -7.70 12.50 -15.51
C ILE A 114 -6.98 11.42 -14.70
N PRO A 115 -7.11 10.13 -15.04
CA PRO A 115 -6.37 9.09 -14.35
C PRO A 115 -4.88 9.17 -14.72
N MET A 116 -4.05 9.28 -13.70
CA MET A 116 -2.61 9.31 -13.81
C MET A 116 -2.03 8.02 -13.23
N ARG A 117 -1.11 7.39 -13.91
CA ARG A 117 -0.28 6.32 -13.38
C ARG A 117 1.03 6.90 -12.88
N ILE A 118 1.40 6.57 -11.64
CA ILE A 118 2.61 7.03 -10.98
C ILE A 118 3.48 5.80 -10.67
N LYS A 119 4.76 5.81 -11.04
CA LYS A 119 5.70 4.72 -10.80
C LYS A 119 7.12 5.21 -10.56
N LEU A 120 8.01 4.32 -10.15
CA LEU A 120 9.43 4.61 -10.08
C LEU A 120 10.06 4.58 -11.49
N LYS A 121 11.02 5.47 -11.76
CA LYS A 121 11.74 5.55 -13.04
C LYS A 121 12.57 4.31 -13.34
N ASN A 122 13.07 3.63 -12.30
CA ASN A 122 13.83 2.39 -12.44
C ASN A 122 12.98 1.15 -12.70
N HIS A 123 11.64 1.31 -12.73
CA HIS A 123 10.64 0.24 -12.94
C HIS A 123 10.63 -0.86 -11.87
N ALA A 124 11.40 -0.73 -10.79
CA ALA A 124 11.41 -1.72 -9.72
C ALA A 124 10.11 -1.71 -8.89
N PRO A 125 9.66 -2.85 -8.39
CA PRO A 125 8.59 -2.89 -7.41
C PRO A 125 9.03 -2.23 -6.11
N PHE A 126 8.08 -1.60 -5.42
CA PHE A 126 8.33 -0.87 -4.19
C PHE A 126 7.38 -1.26 -3.06
N GLY A 127 7.83 -1.07 -1.83
CA GLY A 127 7.02 -1.25 -0.63
C GLY A 127 6.32 0.05 -0.22
N MET A 128 5.00 0.07 -0.23
CA MET A 128 4.24 1.11 0.44
C MET A 128 4.15 0.77 1.92
N ALA A 129 4.53 1.72 2.80
CA ALA A 129 4.37 1.56 4.23
C ALA A 129 2.89 1.32 4.58
N GLY A 130 2.64 0.27 5.33
CA GLY A 130 1.31 -0.13 5.75
C GLY A 130 1.24 -0.55 7.20
N LEU A 131 0.01 -0.64 7.68
CA LEU A 131 -0.33 -1.25 8.95
C LEU A 131 -1.20 -2.47 8.70
N TRP A 132 -1.09 -3.48 9.53
CA TRP A 132 -1.99 -4.63 9.47
C TRP A 132 -2.63 -4.92 10.81
N GLU A 133 -3.73 -5.66 10.78
CA GLU A 133 -4.45 -6.09 11.98
C GLU A 133 -5.08 -7.45 11.74
N SER A 134 -5.23 -8.21 12.82
CA SER A 134 -6.00 -9.44 12.86
C SER A 134 -7.28 -9.18 13.62
N TRP A 135 -8.40 -9.34 12.95
CA TRP A 135 -9.73 -9.25 13.53
C TRP A 135 -10.40 -10.61 13.51
N LYS A 136 -11.11 -10.94 14.60
CA LYS A 136 -11.85 -12.21 14.70
C LYS A 136 -13.34 -11.94 14.59
N SER A 137 -13.99 -12.58 13.62
CA SER A 137 -15.44 -12.44 13.43
C SER A 137 -16.22 -13.08 14.60
N PRO A 138 -17.50 -12.74 14.77
CA PRO A 138 -18.37 -13.41 15.76
C PRO A 138 -18.41 -14.93 15.58
N GLU A 139 -18.26 -15.43 14.35
CA GLU A 139 -18.23 -16.84 13.99
C GLU A 139 -16.86 -17.49 14.22
N GLY A 140 -15.88 -16.72 14.68
CA GLY A 140 -14.54 -17.22 15.00
C GLY A 140 -13.53 -17.19 13.83
N ILE A 141 -13.92 -16.65 12.67
CA ILE A 141 -13.03 -16.53 11.49
C ILE A 141 -12.06 -15.38 11.70
N SER A 142 -10.76 -15.64 11.51
CA SER A 142 -9.73 -14.59 11.55
C SER A 142 -9.58 -13.93 10.19
N ILE A 143 -9.69 -12.61 10.15
CA ILE A 143 -9.45 -11.78 8.95
C ILE A 143 -8.22 -10.93 9.21
N TYR A 144 -7.22 -11.07 8.33
CA TYR A 144 -6.02 -10.24 8.31
C TYR A 144 -6.22 -9.12 7.31
N SER A 145 -6.08 -7.89 7.77
CA SER A 145 -6.40 -6.70 6.97
C SER A 145 -5.31 -5.64 7.10
N CYS A 146 -5.21 -4.74 6.11
CA CYS A 146 -4.19 -3.69 6.09
C CYS A 146 -4.74 -2.34 5.68
N SER A 147 -3.95 -1.31 5.95
CA SER A 147 -4.18 0.08 5.53
C SER A 147 -2.88 0.64 4.96
N VAL A 148 -2.93 1.34 3.83
CA VAL A 148 -1.79 2.07 3.26
C VAL A 148 -1.58 3.35 4.06
N ILE A 149 -0.34 3.66 4.43
CA ILE A 149 -0.01 4.93 5.05
C ILE A 149 0.19 5.98 3.96
N THR A 150 -0.43 7.14 4.14
CA THR A 150 -0.31 8.27 3.21
C THR A 150 0.30 9.48 3.91
N THR A 151 1.03 10.28 3.12
CA THR A 151 1.69 11.51 3.57
C THR A 151 1.38 12.67 2.61
N VAL A 152 1.95 13.84 2.87
CA VAL A 152 1.85 15.00 1.97
C VAL A 152 2.46 14.68 0.59
N PRO A 153 2.01 15.34 -0.49
CA PRO A 153 2.56 15.11 -1.82
C PRO A 153 3.99 15.64 -1.94
N ASN A 154 4.81 14.98 -2.76
CA ASN A 154 6.06 15.57 -3.26
C ASN A 154 5.77 16.53 -4.44
N GLU A 155 6.82 17.13 -5.03
CA GLU A 155 6.68 18.08 -6.12
C GLU A 155 5.90 17.53 -7.32
N LEU A 156 6.20 16.29 -7.74
CA LEU A 156 5.49 15.62 -8.84
C LEU A 156 4.00 15.47 -8.53
N MET A 157 3.68 15.01 -7.33
CA MET A 157 2.31 14.70 -6.91
C MET A 157 1.47 15.94 -6.62
N THR A 158 2.07 17.08 -6.26
CA THR A 158 1.36 18.33 -5.94
C THR A 158 0.41 18.77 -7.05
N SER A 159 0.77 18.54 -8.31
CA SER A 159 -0.07 18.87 -9.47
C SER A 159 -1.17 17.83 -9.75
N ILE A 160 -1.16 16.68 -9.07
CA ILE A 160 -2.05 15.54 -9.32
C ILE A 160 -3.03 15.36 -8.16
N HIS A 161 -2.51 15.27 -6.93
CA HIS A 161 -3.31 15.01 -5.73
C HIS A 161 -2.62 15.57 -4.47
N ASP A 162 -3.41 15.90 -3.43
CA ASP A 162 -2.94 16.45 -2.15
C ASP A 162 -2.32 15.41 -1.20
N ARG A 163 -2.33 14.12 -1.58
CA ARG A 163 -1.75 13.01 -0.81
C ARG A 163 -1.04 12.02 -1.74
N MET A 164 -0.05 11.30 -1.17
CA MET A 164 0.59 10.16 -1.82
C MET A 164 0.84 9.04 -0.81
N PRO A 165 1.00 7.77 -1.24
CA PRO A 165 1.43 6.71 -0.35
C PRO A 165 2.84 6.99 0.17
N VAL A 166 3.13 6.57 1.39
CA VAL A 166 4.50 6.52 1.88
C VAL A 166 5.20 5.34 1.21
N ILE A 167 6.11 5.62 0.30
CA ILE A 167 6.97 4.62 -0.33
C ILE A 167 8.27 4.59 0.46
N LEU A 168 8.67 3.41 0.94
CA LEU A 168 9.91 3.27 1.68
C LEU A 168 11.10 3.06 0.73
N LYS A 169 12.25 3.56 1.13
CA LYS A 169 13.49 3.20 0.49
C LYS A 169 13.90 1.78 0.91
N PRO A 170 14.59 1.00 0.05
CA PRO A 170 15.01 -0.35 0.39
C PRO A 170 15.77 -0.47 1.72
N GLU A 171 16.64 0.50 2.00
CA GLU A 171 17.42 0.56 3.24
C GLU A 171 16.58 0.77 4.51
N ASP A 172 15.38 1.38 4.38
CA ASP A 172 14.49 1.70 5.49
C ASP A 172 13.49 0.56 5.78
N GLU A 173 13.28 -0.36 4.84
CA GLU A 173 12.24 -1.41 4.91
C GLU A 173 12.48 -2.38 6.08
N LYS A 174 13.73 -2.73 6.34
CA LYS A 174 14.11 -3.64 7.42
C LYS A 174 13.73 -3.06 8.79
N ASP A 175 14.06 -1.81 9.03
CA ASP A 175 13.73 -1.14 10.30
C ASP A 175 12.22 -0.92 10.43
N TRP A 176 11.56 -0.55 9.34
CA TRP A 176 10.10 -0.42 9.31
C TRP A 176 9.39 -1.71 9.69
N LEU A 177 9.83 -2.83 9.15
CA LEU A 177 9.24 -4.14 9.42
C LEU A 177 9.59 -4.71 10.79
N ASN A 178 10.68 -4.26 11.44
CA ASN A 178 11.17 -4.81 12.70
C ASN A 178 10.20 -4.53 13.87
N PRO A 179 9.50 -5.55 14.42
CA PRO A 179 8.52 -5.34 15.47
C PRO A 179 9.12 -4.92 16.81
N SER A 180 10.45 -5.06 16.99
CA SER A 180 11.17 -4.61 18.20
C SER A 180 11.35 -3.09 18.23
N ILE A 181 11.33 -2.42 17.07
CA ILE A 181 11.33 -0.97 16.97
C ILE A 181 9.88 -0.50 17.16
N ASN A 182 9.55 0.06 18.32
CA ASN A 182 8.18 0.40 18.68
C ASN A 182 7.98 1.84 19.16
N ASP A 183 9.03 2.66 19.09
CA ASP A 183 8.96 4.09 19.41
C ASP A 183 8.30 4.85 18.23
N PRO A 184 7.14 5.49 18.44
CA PRO A 184 6.46 6.24 17.40
C PRO A 184 7.27 7.43 16.88
N ALA A 185 8.07 8.09 17.72
CA ALA A 185 8.89 9.22 17.29
C ALA A 185 10.02 8.77 16.36
N TYR A 186 10.66 7.63 16.65
CA TYR A 186 11.65 7.02 15.77
C TYR A 186 11.01 6.57 14.45
N LEU A 187 9.86 5.91 14.49
CA LEU A 187 9.16 5.42 13.29
C LEU A 187 8.67 6.55 12.37
N GLN A 188 8.40 7.73 12.92
CA GLN A 188 7.91 8.89 12.16
C GLN A 188 8.90 9.37 11.10
N GLN A 189 10.20 9.14 11.26
CA GLN A 189 11.23 9.53 10.29
C GLN A 189 11.06 8.87 8.91
N TYR A 190 10.43 7.68 8.87
CA TYR A 190 10.16 6.93 7.63
C TYR A 190 8.91 7.40 6.89
N LEU A 191 8.02 8.17 7.55
CA LEU A 191 6.73 8.56 6.99
C LEU A 191 6.81 9.86 6.17
N LYS A 192 7.72 9.89 5.20
CA LYS A 192 8.00 11.05 4.35
C LYS A 192 7.53 10.79 2.91
N SER A 193 7.38 11.88 2.16
CA SER A 193 7.19 11.81 0.71
C SER A 193 8.43 11.22 0.05
N PHE A 194 8.22 10.35 -0.92
CA PHE A 194 9.32 9.80 -1.72
C PHE A 194 9.90 10.88 -2.65
N ASP A 195 11.15 10.73 -3.03
CA ASP A 195 11.87 11.67 -3.90
C ASP A 195 11.22 11.76 -5.28
N SER A 196 10.75 12.95 -5.65
CA SER A 196 10.07 13.21 -6.92
C SER A 196 10.97 12.97 -8.14
N GLU A 197 12.29 13.17 -8.00
CA GLU A 197 13.27 12.95 -9.08
C GLU A 197 13.37 11.47 -9.49
N GLN A 198 13.00 10.55 -8.60
CA GLN A 198 12.99 9.11 -8.86
C GLN A 198 11.64 8.58 -9.37
N MET A 199 10.66 9.45 -9.52
CA MET A 199 9.29 9.10 -9.93
C MET A 199 8.94 9.70 -11.28
N GLU A 200 7.98 9.09 -11.96
CA GLU A 200 7.33 9.63 -13.16
C GLU A 200 5.82 9.40 -13.10
N ALA A 201 5.08 10.26 -13.78
CA ALA A 201 3.63 10.19 -13.88
C ALA A 201 3.17 10.50 -15.30
N PHE A 202 2.19 9.76 -15.79
CA PHE A 202 1.59 9.97 -17.11
C PHE A 202 0.10 9.59 -17.11
N GLU A 203 -0.64 10.16 -18.06
CA GLU A 203 -2.06 9.87 -18.25
C GLU A 203 -2.27 8.46 -18.81
N VAL A 204 -3.29 7.76 -18.32
CA VAL A 204 -3.71 6.44 -18.77
C VAL A 204 -5.18 6.42 -19.16
N SER A 205 -5.62 5.33 -19.80
CA SER A 205 -7.03 5.17 -20.20
C SER A 205 -7.99 5.29 -19.02
N THR A 206 -9.15 5.94 -19.28
CA THR A 206 -10.27 5.99 -18.33
C THR A 206 -10.87 4.62 -18.00
N ASP A 207 -10.52 3.57 -18.72
CA ASP A 207 -10.91 2.19 -18.43
C ASP A 207 -10.48 1.75 -17.01
N VAL A 208 -9.40 2.34 -16.47
CA VAL A 208 -8.96 2.12 -15.09
C VAL A 208 -10.02 2.51 -14.04
N ASN A 209 -10.99 3.34 -14.39
CA ASN A 209 -12.06 3.75 -13.48
C ASN A 209 -12.92 2.56 -13.04
N SER A 210 -13.12 1.57 -13.91
CA SER A 210 -13.85 0.35 -13.58
C SER A 210 -12.93 -0.69 -12.94
N THR A 211 -13.22 -1.10 -11.73
CA THR A 211 -12.48 -2.17 -11.03
C THR A 211 -12.67 -3.56 -11.66
N LYS A 212 -13.60 -3.70 -12.62
CA LYS A 212 -13.79 -4.94 -13.40
C LYS A 212 -12.74 -5.10 -14.49
N ASN A 213 -12.12 -4.00 -14.90
CA ASN A 213 -11.06 -4.03 -15.91
C ASN A 213 -9.73 -4.35 -15.23
N ASN A 214 -9.05 -5.40 -15.69
CA ASN A 214 -7.75 -5.85 -15.16
C ASN A 214 -6.90 -6.38 -16.33
N THR A 215 -6.45 -5.48 -17.20
CA THR A 215 -5.67 -5.84 -18.41
C THR A 215 -4.40 -4.98 -18.51
N PRO A 216 -3.34 -5.47 -19.22
CA PRO A 216 -2.11 -4.72 -19.41
C PRO A 216 -2.30 -3.34 -20.10
N ASN A 217 -3.39 -3.14 -20.83
CA ASN A 217 -3.66 -1.85 -21.49
C ASN A 217 -3.86 -0.70 -20.51
N LEU A 218 -4.29 -1.01 -19.26
CA LEU A 218 -4.52 0.01 -18.23
C LEU A 218 -3.25 0.74 -17.78
N ILE A 219 -2.09 0.13 -17.99
CA ILE A 219 -0.79 0.70 -17.60
C ILE A 219 -0.09 1.45 -18.72
N GLN A 220 -0.70 1.51 -19.91
CA GLN A 220 -0.11 2.18 -21.08
C GLN A 220 -0.38 3.68 -21.02
N GLN A 221 0.65 4.47 -21.35
CA GLN A 221 0.49 5.90 -21.54
C GLN A 221 -0.40 6.15 -22.76
N ILE A 222 -1.36 7.04 -22.61
CA ILE A 222 -2.13 7.53 -23.77
C ILE A 222 -1.41 8.73 -24.39
N CYS A 223 -1.41 8.77 -25.72
CA CYS A 223 -0.81 9.86 -26.49
C CYS A 223 -1.71 11.10 -26.49
#